data_f1b56918007daa3c3d5dac4ed47fcbbc
#
_entry.id   f1b56918007daa3c3d5dac4ed47fcbbc
#
_cell.length_a   1.000
_cell.length_b   1.000
_cell.length_c   1.000
_cell.angle_alpha   90.00
_cell.angle_beta   90.00
_cell.angle_gamma   90.00
#
_symmetry.space_group_name_H-M   'P 1'
#
loop_
_entity.id
_entity.type
_entity.pdbx_description
1 polymer ?
#
loop_
_entity_poly.entity_id
_entity_poly.type
_entity_poly.pdbx_seq_one_letter_code
_entity_poly.pdbx_strand_id
1 'polypeptide(L)'
;ADVGAWIIAGKEAKMGVVTDIKQALRAANILRVMYNGTDERMVMRMLPPRSASSPGVNVVADVLAVVPGSAAGEDSSTVRSEIRVRERNVFLVLLNGNGKMMVGTADALELIDPRELTSRVGAFVRNVSDDPGLAEKVVTEFDLPGGGKMEYPVSQGIVSLQTASDTPFDSYLDVQNRIAQAFDDIRTHLAQRQFGKPYVELSDAQRQVVMRAVPLKISEAEPHVSR
;
A
#
# COMPACT_ATOMS: atom_id res chain seq x y z
N ALA A 1 -19.72 -13.14 11.18
CA ALA A 1 -20.05 -12.29 10.03
C ALA A 1 -18.93 -11.26 9.87
N ASP A 2 -18.36 -11.20 8.69
CA ASP A 2 -17.26 -10.29 8.37
C ASP A 2 -17.88 -8.88 8.13
N VAL A 3 -17.78 -8.02 9.11
CA VAL A 3 -18.39 -6.68 9.08
C VAL A 3 -17.38 -5.69 8.49
N GLY A 4 -17.81 -4.95 7.45
CA GLY A 4 -17.05 -3.86 6.87
C GLY A 4 -17.75 -2.52 7.09
N ALA A 5 -16.99 -1.43 7.11
CA ALA A 5 -17.51 -0.07 7.18
C ALA A 5 -17.25 0.67 5.88
N TRP A 6 -18.18 1.59 5.55
CA TRP A 6 -18.01 2.53 4.45
C TRP A 6 -17.79 3.92 5.02
N ILE A 7 -16.71 4.56 4.61
CA ILE A 7 -16.45 5.97 4.90
C ILE A 7 -16.77 6.75 3.62
N ILE A 8 -17.85 7.50 3.68
CA ILE A 8 -18.28 8.41 2.61
C ILE A 8 -18.05 9.82 3.13
N ALA A 9 -17.19 10.57 2.49
CA ALA A 9 -16.86 11.91 2.93
C ALA A 9 -16.91 12.91 1.76
N GLY A 10 -17.38 14.12 2.05
CA GLY A 10 -17.39 15.22 1.09
C GLY A 10 -16.00 15.77 0.82
N LYS A 11 -15.85 16.56 -0.26
CA LYS A 11 -14.57 17.14 -0.73
C LYS A 11 -13.81 17.90 0.38
N GLU A 12 -14.55 18.60 1.24
CA GLU A 12 -14.00 19.44 2.31
C GLU A 12 -13.66 18.66 3.60
N ALA A 13 -14.00 17.36 3.65
CA ALA A 13 -13.66 16.54 4.80
C ALA A 13 -12.13 16.48 5.00
N LYS A 14 -11.69 16.62 6.23
CA LYS A 14 -10.26 16.61 6.59
C LYS A 14 -9.81 15.24 7.06
N MET A 15 -8.58 14.87 6.73
CA MET A 15 -8.00 13.58 7.11
C MET A 15 -7.96 13.35 8.62
N GLY A 16 -7.88 14.39 9.44
CA GLY A 16 -8.01 14.27 10.89
C GLY A 16 -9.31 13.60 11.32
N VAL A 17 -10.44 14.04 10.78
CA VAL A 17 -11.78 13.44 11.06
C VAL A 17 -11.84 11.99 10.57
N VAL A 18 -11.31 11.72 9.38
CA VAL A 18 -11.26 10.36 8.84
C VAL A 18 -10.41 9.45 9.72
N THR A 19 -9.29 9.95 10.24
CA THR A 19 -8.41 9.23 11.16
C THR A 19 -9.12 8.90 12.46
N ASP A 20 -9.86 9.84 13.04
CA ASP A 20 -10.65 9.61 14.26
C ASP A 20 -11.71 8.51 14.03
N ILE A 21 -12.40 8.53 12.87
CA ILE A 21 -13.34 7.47 12.48
C ILE A 21 -12.61 6.12 12.37
N LYS A 22 -11.44 6.06 11.70
CA LYS A 22 -10.62 4.85 11.59
C LYS A 22 -10.25 4.29 12.96
N GLN A 23 -9.87 5.15 13.91
CA GLN A 23 -9.57 4.75 15.28
C GLN A 23 -10.79 4.18 16.00
N ALA A 24 -11.97 4.80 15.85
CA ALA A 24 -13.20 4.29 16.40
C ALA A 24 -13.60 2.92 15.81
N LEU A 25 -13.44 2.74 14.50
CA LEU A 25 -13.68 1.45 13.83
C LEU A 25 -12.70 0.35 14.32
N ARG A 26 -11.41 0.68 14.48
CA ARG A 26 -10.43 -0.24 15.08
C ARG A 26 -10.82 -0.62 16.53
N ALA A 27 -11.32 0.34 17.31
CA ALA A 27 -11.79 0.07 18.68
C ALA A 27 -12.98 -0.89 18.70
N ALA A 28 -13.84 -0.84 17.68
CA ALA A 28 -14.98 -1.74 17.49
C ALA A 28 -14.59 -3.05 16.77
N ASN A 29 -13.30 -3.28 16.51
CA ASN A 29 -12.77 -4.42 15.74
C ASN A 29 -13.35 -4.53 14.31
N ILE A 30 -13.70 -3.38 13.70
CA ILE A 30 -14.11 -3.29 12.31
C ILE A 30 -12.89 -2.90 11.49
N LEU A 31 -12.22 -3.89 10.89
CA LEU A 31 -10.93 -3.69 10.24
C LEU A 31 -11.03 -3.52 8.72
N ARG A 32 -12.16 -3.89 8.11
CA ARG A 32 -12.39 -3.69 6.68
C ARG A 32 -13.08 -2.35 6.46
N VAL A 33 -12.41 -1.45 5.76
CA VAL A 33 -12.92 -0.11 5.46
C VAL A 33 -12.91 0.13 3.95
N MET A 34 -14.02 0.62 3.44
CA MET A 34 -14.14 1.10 2.07
C MET A 34 -14.29 2.62 2.09
N TYR A 35 -13.49 3.29 1.29
CA TYR A 35 -13.57 4.73 1.09
C TYR A 35 -14.30 5.03 -0.20
N ASN A 36 -15.21 5.99 -0.17
CA ASN A 36 -15.86 6.52 -1.36
C ASN A 36 -15.69 8.04 -1.35
N GLY A 37 -15.01 8.56 -2.37
CA GLY A 37 -14.94 9.99 -2.64
C GLY A 37 -16.09 10.45 -3.52
N THR A 38 -16.08 11.72 -3.88
CA THR A 38 -17.11 12.34 -4.74
C THR A 38 -17.08 11.86 -6.20
N ASP A 39 -16.02 11.22 -6.64
CA ASP A 39 -15.81 10.76 -8.02
C ASP A 39 -16.15 9.27 -8.24
N GLU A 40 -16.97 8.67 -7.36
CA GLU A 40 -17.33 7.23 -7.38
C GLU A 40 -16.14 6.27 -7.30
N ARG A 41 -14.95 6.78 -7.05
CA ARG A 41 -13.75 5.95 -6.87
C ARG A 41 -13.77 5.30 -5.51
N MET A 42 -13.83 3.98 -5.51
CA MET A 42 -13.81 3.19 -4.28
C MET A 42 -12.40 2.66 -4.01
N VAL A 43 -11.92 2.86 -2.80
CA VAL A 43 -10.68 2.26 -2.31
C VAL A 43 -11.00 1.39 -1.10
N MET A 44 -10.69 0.11 -1.18
CA MET A 44 -10.83 -0.81 -0.05
C MET A 44 -9.51 -0.94 0.69
N ARG A 45 -9.56 -0.85 2.01
CA ARG A 45 -8.40 -1.01 2.90
C ARG A 45 -8.73 -1.92 4.06
N MET A 46 -7.70 -2.62 4.53
CA MET A 46 -7.73 -3.32 5.82
C MET A 46 -7.01 -2.43 6.84
N LEU A 47 -7.71 -2.06 7.90
CA LEU A 47 -7.08 -1.37 9.03
C LEU A 47 -6.28 -2.40 9.84
N PRO A 48 -5.05 -2.08 10.25
CA PRO A 48 -4.32 -2.95 11.16
C PRO A 48 -5.05 -3.01 12.51
N PRO A 49 -5.06 -4.17 13.20
CA PRO A 49 -5.61 -4.29 14.53
C PRO A 49 -4.83 -3.39 15.51
N ARG A 50 -5.47 -2.96 16.59
CA ARG A 50 -4.79 -2.20 17.64
C ARG A 50 -3.63 -3.02 18.21
N SER A 51 -2.41 -2.57 18.01
CA SER A 51 -1.28 -3.04 18.80
C SER A 51 -1.29 -2.33 20.16
N ALA A 52 -1.15 -3.09 21.22
CA ALA A 52 -1.29 -2.60 22.62
C ALA A 52 -0.10 -1.78 23.13
N SER A 53 0.70 -1.14 22.28
CA SER A 53 1.82 -0.32 22.78
C SER A 53 2.39 0.65 21.75
N SER A 54 2.45 1.88 22.18
CA SER A 54 3.40 2.97 21.88
C SER A 54 3.10 3.97 20.77
N PRO A 55 3.23 5.26 21.08
CA PRO A 55 3.25 6.35 20.10
C PRO A 55 4.66 6.43 19.50
N GLY A 56 4.91 5.61 18.50
CA GLY A 56 6.12 5.61 17.71
C GLY A 56 5.80 4.94 16.38
N VAL A 57 6.31 5.51 15.31
CA VAL A 57 6.12 5.05 13.94
C VAL A 57 6.37 3.53 13.86
N ASN A 58 5.31 2.73 14.01
CA ASN A 58 5.37 1.29 13.75
C ASN A 58 5.00 1.04 12.28
N VAL A 59 5.91 1.39 11.37
CA VAL A 59 5.84 1.02 9.95
C VAL A 59 5.63 -0.50 9.78
N VAL A 60 6.00 -1.29 10.78
CA VAL A 60 5.97 -2.76 10.77
C VAL A 60 4.57 -3.34 10.98
N ALA A 61 3.72 -2.70 11.80
CA ALA A 61 2.38 -3.25 12.08
C ALA A 61 1.42 -3.11 10.89
N ASP A 62 1.57 -2.05 10.08
CA ASP A 62 0.71 -1.80 8.93
C ASP A 62 1.03 -2.72 7.73
N VAL A 63 2.26 -3.22 7.65
CA VAL A 63 2.72 -4.09 6.55
C VAL A 63 2.23 -5.54 6.71
N LEU A 64 2.10 -6.05 7.94
CA LEU A 64 1.65 -7.42 8.19
C LEU A 64 0.17 -7.65 7.84
N ALA A 65 -0.65 -6.60 7.82
CA ALA A 65 -2.07 -6.70 7.50
C ALA A 65 -2.37 -6.86 5.98
N VAL A 66 -1.37 -6.71 5.12
CA VAL A 66 -1.55 -6.66 3.65
C VAL A 66 -1.11 -7.96 2.95
N VAL A 67 -0.57 -8.96 3.64
CA VAL A 67 -0.20 -10.24 3.02
C VAL A 67 -1.36 -11.24 3.10
N PRO A 68 -2.15 -11.43 2.05
CA PRO A 68 -3.13 -12.53 2.03
C PRO A 68 -2.36 -13.83 1.79
N GLY A 69 -2.32 -14.70 2.79
CA GLY A 69 -1.78 -16.04 2.61
C GLY A 69 -0.99 -16.64 3.78
N SER A 70 -0.90 -15.99 4.93
CA SER A 70 -0.41 -16.64 6.15
C SER A 70 -1.57 -17.36 6.81
N ALA A 71 -1.71 -18.65 6.53
CA ALA A 71 -2.60 -19.53 7.27
C ALA A 71 -2.21 -19.48 8.75
N ALA A 72 -3.18 -19.14 9.60
CA ALA A 72 -3.06 -19.26 11.03
C ALA A 72 -2.89 -20.75 11.41
N GLY A 73 -1.66 -21.13 11.69
CA GLY A 73 -1.32 -22.34 12.40
C GLY A 73 -1.10 -21.98 13.87
N GLU A 74 -1.92 -22.55 14.74
CA GLU A 74 -1.78 -22.42 16.18
C GLU A 74 -0.40 -22.93 16.61
N ASP A 75 0.42 -22.07 17.21
CA ASP A 75 1.11 -22.40 18.45
C ASP A 75 1.64 -21.14 19.13
N SER A 76 1.19 -20.96 20.37
CA SER A 76 1.54 -19.84 21.23
C SER A 76 2.90 -20.07 21.85
N SER A 77 3.95 -19.53 21.27
CA SER A 77 5.15 -19.13 22.02
C SER A 77 6.00 -18.16 21.21
N THR A 78 5.87 -16.87 21.55
CA THR A 78 6.91 -15.84 21.54
C THR A 78 8.12 -16.03 20.63
N VAL A 79 7.97 -15.83 19.35
CA VAL A 79 9.03 -15.27 18.53
C VAL A 79 8.44 -14.06 17.80
N ARG A 80 8.47 -12.90 18.43
CA ARG A 80 8.40 -11.63 17.73
C ARG A 80 9.67 -11.53 16.89
N SER A 81 9.65 -12.11 15.70
CA SER A 81 10.63 -11.73 14.69
C SER A 81 10.32 -10.27 14.33
N GLU A 82 11.10 -9.35 14.88
CA GLU A 82 11.11 -7.97 14.41
C GLU A 82 11.51 -8.02 12.92
N ILE A 83 10.53 -7.96 12.05
CA ILE A 83 10.78 -7.75 10.63
C ILE A 83 11.27 -6.31 10.51
N ARG A 84 12.57 -6.11 10.55
CA ARG A 84 13.19 -4.81 10.28
C ARG A 84 13.06 -4.56 8.78
N VAL A 85 12.11 -3.71 8.42
CA VAL A 85 12.03 -3.19 7.05
C VAL A 85 13.28 -2.34 6.83
N ARG A 86 14.07 -2.64 5.80
CA ARG A 86 15.24 -1.83 5.44
C ARG A 86 14.75 -0.47 4.93
N GLU A 87 15.41 0.61 5.32
CA GLU A 87 15.02 1.99 4.96
C GLU A 87 14.91 2.19 3.46
N ARG A 88 15.81 1.58 2.66
CA ARG A 88 15.75 1.61 1.19
C ARG A 88 14.46 0.99 0.60
N ASN A 89 13.75 0.16 1.36
CA ASN A 89 12.49 -0.45 0.94
C ASN A 89 11.26 0.40 1.27
N VAL A 90 11.43 1.59 1.82
CA VAL A 90 10.34 2.50 2.17
C VAL A 90 10.38 3.73 1.25
N PHE A 91 9.31 3.91 0.46
CA PHE A 91 9.08 5.10 -0.32
C PHE A 91 8.05 5.96 0.39
N LEU A 92 8.50 7.12 0.86
CA LEU A 92 7.66 8.07 1.56
C LEU A 92 6.86 8.91 0.56
N VAL A 93 5.59 9.11 0.85
CA VAL A 93 4.70 10.05 0.16
C VAL A 93 4.06 10.93 1.23
N LEU A 94 4.52 12.19 1.32
CA LEU A 94 4.07 13.16 2.31
C LEU A 94 3.14 14.16 1.63
N LEU A 95 1.88 14.24 2.07
CA LEU A 95 0.88 15.14 1.51
C LEU A 95 0.41 16.11 2.60
N ASN A 96 0.54 17.41 2.36
CA ASN A 96 0.08 18.45 3.28
C ASN A 96 -1.31 18.97 2.96
N GLY A 97 -1.88 19.79 3.86
CA GLY A 97 -3.21 20.39 3.72
C GLY A 97 -3.39 21.29 2.50
N ASN A 98 -2.31 21.79 1.92
CA ASN A 98 -2.32 22.65 0.73
C ASN A 98 -2.12 21.85 -0.58
N GLY A 99 -2.13 20.51 -0.52
CA GLY A 99 -1.93 19.64 -1.69
C GLY A 99 -0.49 19.57 -2.19
N LYS A 100 0.49 20.11 -1.46
CA LYS A 100 1.91 19.93 -1.79
C LYS A 100 2.35 18.53 -1.38
N MET A 101 3.12 17.89 -2.26
CA MET A 101 3.56 16.52 -2.09
C MET A 101 5.09 16.43 -2.13
N MET A 102 5.67 15.77 -1.12
CA MET A 102 7.07 15.38 -1.13
C MET A 102 7.15 13.86 -1.19
N VAL A 103 8.07 13.34 -2.00
CA VAL A 103 8.27 11.90 -2.16
C VAL A 103 9.74 11.53 -2.15
N GLY A 104 10.04 10.30 -1.79
CA GLY A 104 11.41 9.77 -1.83
C GLY A 104 11.67 8.74 -0.75
N THR A 105 12.94 8.51 -0.47
CA THR A 105 13.40 7.71 0.68
C THR A 105 13.69 8.64 1.88
N ALA A 106 13.95 8.07 3.06
CA ALA A 106 14.25 8.86 4.27
C ALA A 106 15.42 9.85 4.07
N ASP A 107 16.41 9.47 3.25
CA ASP A 107 17.62 10.27 3.01
C ASP A 107 17.44 11.35 1.93
N ALA A 108 16.42 11.22 1.07
CA ALA A 108 16.22 12.10 -0.07
C ALA A 108 14.73 12.30 -0.38
N LEU A 109 14.16 13.38 0.12
CA LEU A 109 12.79 13.81 -0.16
C LEU A 109 12.80 14.95 -1.18
N GLU A 110 11.96 14.85 -2.19
CA GLU A 110 11.83 15.76 -3.31
C GLU A 110 10.39 16.26 -3.42
N LEU A 111 10.20 17.57 -3.63
CA LEU A 111 8.89 18.14 -3.95
C LEU A 111 8.55 17.82 -5.41
N ILE A 112 7.41 17.21 -5.64
CA ILE A 112 6.97 16.83 -6.99
C ILE A 112 5.58 17.35 -7.33
N ASP A 113 5.27 17.39 -8.64
CA ASP A 113 3.90 17.53 -9.12
C ASP A 113 3.15 16.19 -8.84
N PRO A 114 1.92 16.22 -8.29
CA PRO A 114 1.14 15.02 -8.06
C PRO A 114 1.00 14.10 -9.29
N ARG A 115 1.06 14.67 -10.51
CA ARG A 115 1.00 13.89 -11.76
C ARG A 115 2.21 12.98 -11.97
N GLU A 116 3.34 13.26 -11.33
CA GLU A 116 4.55 12.44 -11.42
C GLU A 116 4.53 11.23 -10.48
N LEU A 117 3.61 11.20 -9.49
CA LEU A 117 3.61 10.18 -8.44
C LEU A 117 3.59 8.76 -8.98
N THR A 118 2.71 8.47 -9.96
CA THR A 118 2.59 7.14 -10.58
C THR A 118 3.93 6.67 -11.16
N SER A 119 4.63 7.54 -11.88
CA SER A 119 5.93 7.19 -12.48
C SER A 119 7.01 7.02 -11.42
N ARG A 120 7.04 7.85 -10.37
CA ARG A 120 8.01 7.77 -9.27
C ARG A 120 7.85 6.48 -8.47
N VAL A 121 6.62 6.14 -8.09
CA VAL A 121 6.31 4.87 -7.40
C VAL A 121 6.66 3.68 -8.29
N GLY A 122 6.31 3.73 -9.58
CA GLY A 122 6.64 2.67 -10.53
C GLY A 122 8.15 2.47 -10.70
N ALA A 123 8.93 3.54 -10.74
CA ALA A 123 10.40 3.48 -10.80
C ALA A 123 10.98 2.84 -9.53
N PHE A 124 10.52 3.27 -8.36
CA PHE A 124 10.94 2.73 -7.07
C PHE A 124 10.65 1.24 -6.95
N VAL A 125 9.42 0.82 -7.26
CA VAL A 125 8.99 -0.59 -7.11
C VAL A 125 9.72 -1.50 -8.10
N ARG A 126 9.87 -1.07 -9.35
CA ARG A 126 10.53 -1.88 -10.38
C ARG A 126 12.04 -1.95 -10.20
N ASN A 127 12.65 -0.88 -9.74
CA ASN A 127 14.10 -0.76 -9.59
C ASN A 127 14.86 -1.48 -10.72
N VAL A 128 14.68 -1.06 -11.96
CA VAL A 128 15.16 -1.77 -13.15
C VAL A 128 16.68 -1.88 -13.18
N SER A 129 17.38 -0.87 -12.66
CA SER A 129 18.83 -0.78 -12.63
C SER A 129 19.50 -1.47 -11.43
N ASP A 130 18.72 -2.10 -10.54
CA ASP A 130 19.20 -2.64 -9.26
C ASP A 130 19.94 -1.61 -8.39
N ASP A 131 19.46 -0.37 -8.43
CA ASP A 131 19.99 0.73 -7.64
C ASP A 131 19.92 0.41 -6.14
N PRO A 132 21.04 0.49 -5.39
CA PRO A 132 21.04 0.23 -3.96
C PRO A 132 20.23 1.24 -3.13
N GLY A 133 19.90 2.41 -3.66
CA GLY A 133 19.02 3.41 -3.05
C GLY A 133 17.53 3.14 -3.27
N LEU A 134 17.14 2.18 -4.11
CA LEU A 134 15.76 1.83 -4.39
C LEU A 134 15.38 0.46 -3.82
N ALA A 135 14.09 0.08 -3.94
CA ALA A 135 13.56 -1.14 -3.37
C ALA A 135 14.32 -2.40 -3.79
N GLU A 136 14.62 -3.24 -2.83
CA GLU A 136 15.17 -4.58 -3.07
C GLU A 136 14.17 -5.47 -3.79
N LYS A 137 14.70 -6.47 -4.51
CA LYS A 137 13.91 -7.50 -5.16
C LYS A 137 14.35 -8.89 -4.71
N VAL A 138 13.40 -9.79 -4.53
CA VAL A 138 13.66 -11.20 -4.24
C VAL A 138 13.09 -12.03 -5.37
N VAL A 139 13.95 -12.79 -6.05
CA VAL A 139 13.50 -13.72 -7.10
C VAL A 139 12.64 -14.81 -6.45
N THR A 140 11.41 -14.93 -6.90
CA THR A 140 10.42 -15.86 -6.38
C THR A 140 9.84 -16.68 -7.53
N GLU A 141 9.69 -17.97 -7.31
CA GLU A 141 9.08 -18.90 -8.25
C GLU A 141 7.59 -19.00 -8.01
N PHE A 142 6.81 -18.99 -9.09
CA PHE A 142 5.36 -19.10 -9.08
C PHE A 142 4.92 -20.23 -10.02
N ASP A 143 4.06 -21.13 -9.54
CA ASP A 143 3.39 -22.10 -10.37
C ASP A 143 2.36 -21.41 -11.26
N LEU A 144 2.36 -21.74 -12.55
CA LEU A 144 1.45 -21.16 -13.53
C LEU A 144 0.19 -22.03 -13.71
N PRO A 145 -0.98 -21.42 -13.85
CA PRO A 145 -2.19 -22.12 -14.25
C PRO A 145 -2.02 -22.75 -15.63
N GLY A 146 -2.22 -24.05 -15.73
CA GLY A 146 -1.98 -24.82 -16.97
C GLY A 146 -0.63 -25.51 -17.03
N GLY A 147 0.19 -25.39 -15.97
CA GLY A 147 1.50 -26.02 -15.84
C GLY A 147 2.67 -25.09 -16.18
N GLY A 148 3.84 -25.43 -15.66
CA GLY A 148 5.05 -24.62 -15.78
C GLY A 148 5.24 -23.66 -14.60
N LYS A 149 6.39 -22.97 -14.61
CA LYS A 149 6.81 -22.07 -13.55
C LYS A 149 7.26 -20.72 -14.12
N MET A 150 7.10 -19.69 -13.34
CA MET A 150 7.58 -18.34 -13.63
C MET A 150 8.47 -17.85 -12.49
N GLU A 151 9.70 -17.46 -12.81
CA GLU A 151 10.51 -16.69 -11.87
C GLU A 151 10.26 -15.18 -12.06
N TYR A 152 10.06 -14.49 -10.95
CA TYR A 152 9.83 -13.05 -10.99
C TYR A 152 10.53 -12.35 -9.81
N PRO A 153 11.24 -11.22 -10.06
CA PRO A 153 11.87 -10.42 -9.01
C PRO A 153 10.82 -9.59 -8.26
N VAL A 154 10.30 -10.14 -7.17
CA VAL A 154 9.27 -9.51 -6.33
C VAL A 154 9.88 -8.37 -5.54
N SER A 155 9.35 -7.16 -5.71
CA SER A 155 9.79 -5.99 -4.96
C SER A 155 9.48 -6.11 -3.47
N GLN A 156 10.45 -5.73 -2.63
CA GLN A 156 10.28 -5.57 -1.19
C GLN A 156 9.81 -4.15 -0.81
N GLY A 157 9.65 -3.28 -1.81
CA GLY A 157 9.25 -1.90 -1.63
C GLY A 157 7.86 -1.74 -1.03
N ILE A 158 7.74 -0.77 -0.11
CA ILE A 158 6.53 -0.36 0.57
C ILE A 158 6.36 1.13 0.32
N VAL A 159 5.17 1.56 -0.08
CA VAL A 159 4.83 2.97 -0.21
C VAL A 159 4.17 3.43 1.08
N SER A 160 4.81 4.31 1.83
CA SER A 160 4.29 4.89 3.08
C SER A 160 3.63 6.23 2.79
N LEU A 161 2.30 6.26 2.82
CA LEU A 161 1.53 7.49 2.66
C LEU A 161 1.28 8.15 4.01
N GLN A 162 1.72 9.39 4.14
CA GLN A 162 1.53 10.23 5.32
C GLN A 162 0.79 11.50 4.92
N THR A 163 -0.22 11.87 5.69
CA THR A 163 -1.01 13.06 5.43
C THR A 163 -1.05 13.94 6.66
N ALA A 164 -1.14 15.26 6.48
CA ALA A 164 -1.44 16.16 7.57
C ALA A 164 -2.94 16.05 7.94
N SER A 165 -3.27 16.39 9.19
CA SER A 165 -4.66 16.33 9.69
C SER A 165 -5.62 17.23 8.91
N ASP A 166 -5.13 18.33 8.34
CA ASP A 166 -5.87 19.29 7.55
C ASP A 166 -5.93 18.96 6.05
N THR A 167 -5.33 17.85 5.62
CA THR A 167 -5.36 17.38 4.23
C THR A 167 -6.79 17.07 3.81
N PRO A 168 -7.28 17.58 2.66
CA PRO A 168 -8.59 17.20 2.13
C PRO A 168 -8.65 15.70 1.80
N PHE A 169 -9.78 15.07 2.12
CA PHE A 169 -9.99 13.65 1.88
C PHE A 169 -9.90 13.27 0.39
N ASP A 170 -10.43 14.11 -0.51
CA ASP A 170 -10.33 13.89 -1.96
C ASP A 170 -8.86 13.87 -2.43
N SER A 171 -8.01 14.76 -1.89
CA SER A 171 -6.58 14.79 -2.23
C SER A 171 -5.88 13.49 -1.77
N TYR A 172 -6.24 12.99 -0.60
CA TYR A 172 -5.75 11.71 -0.11
C TYR A 172 -6.18 10.55 -1.03
N LEU A 173 -7.46 10.52 -1.46
CA LEU A 173 -7.95 9.48 -2.38
C LEU A 173 -7.28 9.55 -3.75
N ASP A 174 -7.04 10.75 -4.29
CA ASP A 174 -6.33 10.92 -5.56
C ASP A 174 -4.90 10.34 -5.46
N VAL A 175 -4.18 10.62 -4.37
CA VAL A 175 -2.85 10.06 -4.12
C VAL A 175 -2.89 8.53 -4.01
N GLN A 176 -3.85 7.98 -3.28
CA GLN A 176 -4.07 6.54 -3.18
C GLN A 176 -4.28 5.88 -4.55
N ASN A 177 -5.12 6.49 -5.38
CA ASN A 177 -5.40 6.00 -6.72
C ASN A 177 -4.17 6.03 -7.62
N ARG A 178 -3.36 7.10 -7.55
CA ARG A 178 -2.10 7.22 -8.31
C ARG A 178 -1.07 6.17 -7.90
N ILE A 179 -0.98 5.89 -6.60
CA ILE A 179 -0.12 4.80 -6.10
C ILE A 179 -0.62 3.45 -6.63
N ALA A 180 -1.92 3.18 -6.51
CA ALA A 180 -2.52 1.93 -7.02
C ALA A 180 -2.30 1.77 -8.53
N GLN A 181 -2.45 2.85 -9.30
CA GLN A 181 -2.21 2.87 -10.75
C GLN A 181 -0.77 2.44 -11.09
N ALA A 182 0.24 2.87 -10.31
CA ALA A 182 1.61 2.44 -10.54
C ALA A 182 1.79 0.91 -10.44
N PHE A 183 1.13 0.29 -9.47
CA PHE A 183 1.15 -1.18 -9.35
C PHE A 183 0.34 -1.86 -10.45
N ASP A 184 -0.78 -1.30 -10.87
CA ASP A 184 -1.61 -1.86 -11.93
C ASP A 184 -0.91 -1.76 -13.29
N ASP A 185 -0.14 -0.72 -13.54
CA ASP A 185 0.72 -0.61 -14.73
C ASP A 185 1.78 -1.73 -14.75
N ILE A 186 2.43 -2.00 -13.60
CA ILE A 186 3.40 -3.10 -13.49
C ILE A 186 2.72 -4.46 -13.71
N ARG A 187 1.53 -4.67 -13.11
CA ARG A 187 0.73 -5.89 -13.29
C ARG A 187 0.31 -6.10 -14.74
N THR A 188 -0.10 -5.03 -15.42
CA THR A 188 -0.49 -5.06 -16.83
C THR A 188 0.70 -5.46 -17.70
N HIS A 189 1.88 -4.91 -17.47
CA HIS A 189 3.09 -5.31 -18.17
C HIS A 189 3.46 -6.78 -17.92
N LEU A 190 3.36 -7.24 -16.68
CA LEU A 190 3.63 -8.65 -16.35
C LEU A 190 2.60 -9.58 -17.02
N ALA A 191 1.32 -9.24 -16.98
CA ALA A 191 0.24 -9.99 -17.59
C ALA A 191 0.46 -10.16 -19.10
N GLN A 192 0.77 -9.06 -19.79
CA GLN A 192 1.04 -9.06 -21.22
C GLN A 192 2.25 -9.92 -21.57
N ARG A 193 3.34 -9.80 -20.79
CA ARG A 193 4.58 -10.56 -21.03
C ARG A 193 4.41 -12.07 -20.76
N GLN A 194 3.69 -12.42 -19.67
CA GLN A 194 3.58 -13.81 -19.22
C GLN A 194 2.44 -14.58 -19.87
N PHE A 195 1.32 -13.92 -20.13
CA PHE A 195 0.09 -14.57 -20.61
C PHE A 195 -0.38 -14.06 -21.99
N GLY A 196 0.28 -13.05 -22.57
CA GLY A 196 -0.09 -12.44 -23.84
C GLY A 196 -1.44 -11.71 -23.84
N LYS A 197 -1.95 -11.36 -22.64
CA LYS A 197 -3.28 -10.76 -22.45
C LYS A 197 -3.22 -9.57 -21.51
N PRO A 198 -4.12 -8.58 -21.66
CA PRO A 198 -4.29 -7.52 -20.67
C PRO A 198 -4.67 -8.10 -19.29
N TYR A 199 -4.26 -7.42 -18.21
CA TYR A 199 -4.55 -7.86 -16.84
C TYR A 199 -6.04 -8.10 -16.56
N VAL A 200 -6.90 -7.25 -17.12
CA VAL A 200 -8.36 -7.34 -16.98
C VAL A 200 -8.98 -8.58 -17.63
N GLU A 201 -8.31 -9.17 -18.62
CA GLU A 201 -8.77 -10.37 -19.37
C GLU A 201 -8.19 -11.68 -18.79
N LEU A 202 -7.36 -11.60 -17.75
CA LEU A 202 -6.80 -12.79 -17.11
C LEU A 202 -7.88 -13.57 -16.37
N SER A 203 -7.76 -14.91 -16.36
CA SER A 203 -8.55 -15.75 -15.47
C SER A 203 -8.20 -15.45 -14.00
N ASP A 204 -9.07 -15.82 -13.07
CA ASP A 204 -8.83 -15.59 -11.64
C ASP A 204 -7.52 -16.23 -11.17
N ALA A 205 -7.21 -17.44 -11.62
CA ALA A 205 -5.97 -18.12 -11.29
C ALA A 205 -4.73 -17.37 -11.82
N GLN A 206 -4.76 -16.89 -13.06
CA GLN A 206 -3.70 -16.08 -13.66
C GLN A 206 -3.54 -14.73 -12.92
N ARG A 207 -4.68 -14.09 -12.59
CA ARG A 207 -4.72 -12.83 -11.86
C ARG A 207 -4.08 -12.97 -10.48
N GLN A 208 -4.36 -14.07 -9.76
CA GLN A 208 -3.73 -14.35 -8.46
C GLN A 208 -2.21 -14.48 -8.57
N VAL A 209 -1.68 -15.14 -9.60
CA VAL A 209 -0.23 -15.23 -9.82
C VAL A 209 0.36 -13.82 -9.99
N VAL A 210 -0.25 -12.99 -10.85
CA VAL A 210 0.22 -11.61 -11.07
C VAL A 210 0.15 -10.77 -9.80
N MET A 211 -0.94 -10.88 -9.01
CA MET A 211 -1.08 -10.16 -7.74
C MET A 211 -0.03 -10.58 -6.71
N ARG A 212 0.33 -11.86 -6.66
CA ARG A 212 1.38 -12.37 -5.77
C ARG A 212 2.78 -11.93 -6.22
N ALA A 213 3.01 -11.86 -7.53
CA ALA A 213 4.28 -11.38 -8.10
C ALA A 213 4.43 -9.85 -7.93
N VAL A 214 3.33 -9.10 -7.99
CA VAL A 214 3.31 -7.63 -7.83
C VAL A 214 2.32 -7.26 -6.72
N PRO A 215 2.67 -7.51 -5.44
CA PRO A 215 1.79 -7.19 -4.32
C PRO A 215 1.70 -5.69 -4.10
N LEU A 216 0.47 -5.17 -3.91
CA LEU A 216 0.24 -3.77 -3.54
C LEU A 216 0.59 -3.59 -2.06
N LYS A 217 1.72 -2.96 -1.77
CA LYS A 217 2.21 -2.71 -0.41
C LYS A 217 2.13 -1.21 -0.12
N ILE A 218 1.01 -0.76 0.46
CA ILE A 218 0.82 0.60 0.93
C ILE A 218 0.67 0.57 2.45
N SER A 219 1.46 1.38 3.14
CA SER A 219 1.33 1.67 4.57
C SER A 219 0.79 3.08 4.75
N GLU A 220 -0.09 3.27 5.70
CA GLU A 220 -0.62 4.57 6.09
C GLU A 220 -0.14 4.90 7.50
N ALA A 221 0.72 5.91 7.62
CA ALA A 221 1.10 6.43 8.93
C ALA A 221 0.02 7.40 9.42
N GLU A 222 -0.30 7.32 10.71
CA GLU A 222 -1.22 8.25 11.34
C GLU A 222 -0.62 9.67 11.34
N PRO A 223 -1.45 10.73 11.12
CA PRO A 223 -0.98 12.09 11.11
C PRO A 223 -0.33 12.45 12.46
N HIS A 224 0.87 12.98 12.43
CA HIS A 224 1.46 13.60 13.60
C HIS A 224 0.69 14.89 13.92
N VAL A 225 0.04 14.94 15.06
CA VAL A 225 -0.49 16.19 15.61
C VAL A 225 0.73 16.97 16.11
N SER A 226 1.20 17.93 15.32
CA SER A 226 2.14 18.95 15.80
C SER A 226 1.41 19.74 16.88
N ARG A 227 1.88 19.63 18.13
CA ARG A 227 1.48 20.51 19.23
C ARG A 227 2.19 21.84 19.11
#